data_1e4d53a4b4ff65e15745e7f800d4deab
#
_entry.id   1e4d53a4b4ff65e15745e7f800d4deab
#
_cell.length_a   1.000
_cell.length_b   1.000
_cell.length_c   1.000
_cell.angle_alpha   90.00
_cell.angle_beta   90.00
_cell.angle_gamma   90.00
#
_symmetry.space_group_name_H-M   'P 1'
#
loop_
_entity.id
_entity.type
_entity.pdbx_description
1 polymer ?
#
loop_
_entity_poly.entity_id
_entity_poly.type
_entity_poly.pdbx_seq_one_letter_code
_entity_poly.pdbx_strand_id
1 'polypeptide(L)'
;MKRIGFLSFGHWRDVPGSRVRSAGDALLQAIELAVAAEEVGVDGAFFRVHHFAEQQASPFPLLAAIAARTSRIEIGTGVIDMRYENPLYMAEEAAAVDLISGGRLQLGVSRGSPESVLAGYEAFGHVQAEGESDADLARRHTERFRTAISGAGLARGNPQVSGDSGLVPLQPLSPTLPERIWWGAGNRASARWAGQQGMNLMSSTLLTEDTGVPFDELQAEQIAGFREAWAAAGHAHAPRVSVSRSIIPLIDDESRRYFGLRAQADARDQVGYLDGGLARFGRSYIGEPGRLVEELSRDAAVAAADTVLVTVPNQLGVDFNVRLLESISRDLRPSLGE
;
A
#
# COMPACT_ATOMS: atom_id res chain seq x y z
N MET A 1 15.74 -2.92 13.62
CA MET A 1 15.02 -1.63 13.54
C MET A 1 13.96 -1.72 12.45
N LYS A 2 12.71 -1.35 12.74
CA LYS A 2 11.59 -1.40 11.78
C LYS A 2 11.76 -0.35 10.67
N ARG A 3 11.24 -0.66 9.48
CA ARG A 3 11.15 0.30 8.38
C ARG A 3 9.94 1.21 8.59
N ILE A 4 10.10 2.48 8.29
CA ILE A 4 9.03 3.47 8.29
C ILE A 4 8.79 3.92 6.86
N GLY A 5 7.57 3.74 6.38
CA GLY A 5 7.10 4.33 5.14
C GLY A 5 5.94 5.28 5.39
N PHE A 6 5.64 6.15 4.44
CA PHE A 6 4.37 6.86 4.46
C PHE A 6 3.38 6.27 3.46
N LEU A 7 2.10 6.40 3.76
CA LEU A 7 0.99 6.07 2.87
C LEU A 7 0.16 7.32 2.62
N SER A 8 0.16 7.80 1.38
CA SER A 8 -0.67 8.91 0.94
C SER A 8 -1.92 8.41 0.22
N PHE A 9 -3.08 8.96 0.60
CA PHE A 9 -4.33 8.71 -0.11
C PHE A 9 -4.50 9.60 -1.35
N GLY A 10 -3.67 10.64 -1.49
CA GLY A 10 -3.67 11.52 -2.65
C GLY A 10 -4.95 12.32 -2.83
N HIS A 11 -5.69 12.59 -1.76
CA HIS A 11 -6.91 13.40 -1.83
C HIS A 11 -6.63 14.81 -2.29
N TRP A 12 -7.47 15.32 -3.17
CA TRP A 12 -7.53 16.75 -3.48
C TRP A 12 -8.95 17.28 -3.28
N ARG A 13 -9.07 18.52 -2.87
CA ARG A 13 -10.35 19.21 -2.78
C ARG A 13 -10.12 20.71 -2.70
N ASP A 14 -10.86 21.46 -3.52
CA ASP A 14 -10.80 22.93 -3.48
C ASP A 14 -11.71 23.46 -2.38
N VAL A 15 -11.20 23.41 -1.16
CA VAL A 15 -11.88 23.94 0.05
C VAL A 15 -10.90 24.77 0.88
N PRO A 16 -11.40 25.74 1.69
CA PRO A 16 -10.56 26.51 2.60
C PRO A 16 -9.73 25.59 3.53
N GLY A 17 -8.44 25.87 3.63
CA GLY A 17 -7.49 25.10 4.46
C GLY A 17 -6.82 23.92 3.75
N SER A 18 -7.32 23.47 2.59
CA SER A 18 -6.60 22.49 1.77
C SER A 18 -5.46 23.16 1.01
N ARG A 19 -4.26 22.56 1.07
CA ARG A 19 -3.08 22.91 0.26
C ARG A 19 -2.99 22.06 -1.01
N VAL A 20 -3.90 21.10 -1.18
CA VAL A 20 -4.00 20.21 -2.34
C VAL A 20 -5.40 20.38 -2.92
N ARG A 21 -5.55 21.27 -3.91
CA ARG A 21 -6.85 21.69 -4.43
C ARG A 21 -7.22 21.06 -5.76
N SER A 22 -6.24 20.51 -6.47
CA SER A 22 -6.43 19.90 -7.78
C SER A 22 -5.70 18.55 -7.87
N ALA A 23 -6.05 17.75 -8.87
CA ALA A 23 -5.32 16.52 -9.19
C ALA A 23 -3.84 16.80 -9.52
N GLY A 24 -3.54 17.92 -10.18
CA GLY A 24 -2.19 18.36 -10.48
C GLY A 24 -1.40 18.64 -9.19
N ASP A 25 -1.98 19.36 -8.23
CA ASP A 25 -1.34 19.59 -6.92
C ASP A 25 -1.06 18.26 -6.20
N ALA A 26 -2.03 17.33 -6.22
CA ALA A 26 -1.86 16.02 -5.57
C ALA A 26 -0.68 15.23 -6.14
N LEU A 27 -0.51 15.23 -7.46
CA LEU A 27 0.59 14.53 -8.13
C LEU A 27 1.95 15.20 -7.87
N LEU A 28 2.03 16.53 -8.06
CA LEU A 28 3.29 17.26 -7.88
C LEU A 28 3.76 17.24 -6.43
N GLN A 29 2.86 17.48 -5.46
CA GLN A 29 3.21 17.42 -4.06
C GLN A 29 3.53 16.00 -3.57
N ALA A 30 2.97 14.94 -4.21
CA ALA A 30 3.36 13.57 -3.92
C ALA A 30 4.82 13.29 -4.31
N ILE A 31 5.27 13.82 -5.45
CA ILE A 31 6.68 13.73 -5.88
C ILE A 31 7.58 14.49 -4.90
N GLU A 32 7.23 15.73 -4.57
CA GLU A 32 8.00 16.56 -3.63
C GLU A 32 8.09 15.92 -2.25
N LEU A 33 6.97 15.37 -1.75
CA LEU A 33 6.95 14.69 -0.45
C LEU A 33 7.85 13.44 -0.45
N ALA A 34 7.85 12.65 -1.53
CA ALA A 34 8.69 11.45 -1.61
C ALA A 34 10.19 11.80 -1.60
N VAL A 35 10.58 12.88 -2.30
CA VAL A 35 11.97 13.38 -2.29
C VAL A 35 12.36 13.85 -0.89
N ALA A 36 11.53 14.70 -0.27
CA ALA A 36 11.82 15.21 1.07
C ALA A 36 11.78 14.10 2.15
N ALA A 37 10.90 13.09 2.01
CA ALA A 37 10.87 11.94 2.89
C ALA A 37 12.15 11.11 2.83
N GLU A 38 12.75 10.95 1.64
CA GLU A 38 14.07 10.32 1.48
C GLU A 38 15.16 11.11 2.23
N GLU A 39 15.12 12.45 2.19
CA GLU A 39 16.08 13.33 2.85
C GLU A 39 16.02 13.21 4.39
N VAL A 40 14.81 13.09 4.95
CA VAL A 40 14.62 12.92 6.40
C VAL A 40 14.70 11.45 6.86
N GLY A 41 15.11 10.53 5.97
CA GLY A 41 15.44 9.15 6.32
C GLY A 41 14.26 8.20 6.42
N VAL A 42 13.13 8.50 5.78
CA VAL A 42 12.00 7.58 5.62
C VAL A 42 12.35 6.49 4.61
N ASP A 43 11.94 5.25 4.88
CA ASP A 43 12.34 4.09 4.07
C ASP A 43 11.44 3.84 2.87
N GLY A 44 10.20 4.34 2.86
CA GLY A 44 9.25 4.06 1.78
C GLY A 44 8.19 5.13 1.54
N ALA A 45 7.82 5.32 0.28
CA ALA A 45 6.77 6.21 -0.19
C ALA A 45 5.69 5.38 -0.90
N PHE A 46 4.52 5.25 -0.26
CA PHE A 46 3.43 4.42 -0.77
C PHE A 46 2.20 5.28 -1.07
N PHE A 47 1.51 4.92 -2.14
CA PHE A 47 0.35 5.66 -2.63
C PHE A 47 -0.84 4.73 -2.79
N ARG A 48 -1.99 5.13 -2.23
CA ARG A 48 -3.24 4.45 -2.46
C ARG A 48 -3.77 4.77 -3.85
N VAL A 49 -4.38 3.77 -4.50
CA VAL A 49 -4.97 3.90 -5.83
C VAL A 49 -6.49 3.73 -5.73
N HIS A 50 -7.24 4.72 -6.23
CA HIS A 50 -8.70 4.68 -6.30
C HIS A 50 -9.18 5.26 -7.61
N HIS A 51 -10.08 4.53 -8.27
CA HIS A 51 -10.77 4.98 -9.47
C HIS A 51 -12.05 5.76 -9.10
N PHE A 52 -12.52 6.63 -9.99
CA PHE A 52 -13.76 7.42 -9.84
C PHE A 52 -13.83 8.25 -8.55
N ALA A 53 -12.70 8.60 -7.96
CA ALA A 53 -12.62 9.38 -6.73
C ALA A 53 -11.68 10.58 -6.91
N GLU A 54 -11.84 11.62 -6.07
CA GLU A 54 -10.89 12.74 -5.99
C GLU A 54 -9.61 12.31 -5.24
N GLN A 55 -8.94 11.28 -5.80
CA GLN A 55 -7.73 10.62 -5.28
C GLN A 55 -6.82 10.19 -6.44
N GLN A 56 -5.62 9.76 -6.13
CA GLN A 56 -4.69 9.21 -7.13
C GLN A 56 -5.24 7.91 -7.72
N ALA A 57 -5.27 7.80 -9.06
CA ALA A 57 -5.81 6.67 -9.78
C ALA A 57 -4.78 5.94 -10.67
N SER A 58 -3.79 6.65 -11.20
CA SER A 58 -2.78 6.11 -12.12
C SER A 58 -1.40 6.08 -11.42
N PRO A 59 -0.96 4.96 -10.85
CA PRO A 59 0.24 4.93 -10.02
C PRO A 59 1.54 4.99 -10.83
N PHE A 60 1.65 4.32 -11.97
CA PHE A 60 2.92 4.13 -12.65
C PHE A 60 3.60 5.41 -13.15
N PRO A 61 2.91 6.40 -13.75
CA PRO A 61 3.51 7.68 -14.10
C PRO A 61 4.06 8.43 -12.88
N LEU A 62 3.33 8.41 -11.75
CA LEU A 62 3.75 9.02 -10.50
C LEU A 62 5.01 8.32 -9.94
N LEU A 63 4.98 6.98 -9.86
CA LEU A 63 6.09 6.19 -9.33
C LEU A 63 7.34 6.31 -10.21
N ALA A 64 7.19 6.39 -11.55
CA ALA A 64 8.33 6.64 -12.46
C ALA A 64 8.95 8.02 -12.22
N ALA A 65 8.13 9.06 -12.03
CA ALA A 65 8.62 10.40 -11.72
C ALA A 65 9.36 10.46 -10.38
N ILE A 66 8.85 9.77 -9.34
CA ILE A 66 9.52 9.65 -8.04
C ILE A 66 10.81 8.84 -8.17
N ALA A 67 10.78 7.71 -8.90
CA ALA A 67 11.95 6.86 -9.13
C ALA A 67 13.13 7.65 -9.72
N ALA A 68 12.84 8.52 -10.69
CA ALA A 68 13.84 9.36 -11.33
C ALA A 68 14.40 10.50 -10.45
N ARG A 69 13.72 10.83 -9.36
CA ARG A 69 14.07 11.93 -8.43
C ARG A 69 14.65 11.44 -7.11
N THR A 70 14.62 10.15 -6.84
CA THR A 70 15.06 9.51 -5.59
C THR A 70 16.07 8.40 -5.87
N SER A 71 16.81 7.97 -4.85
CA SER A 71 17.90 6.98 -5.02
C SER A 71 17.85 5.82 -4.02
N ARG A 72 17.17 5.96 -2.89
CA ARG A 72 17.17 4.99 -1.78
C ARG A 72 15.78 4.56 -1.35
N ILE A 73 14.83 5.52 -1.27
CA ILE A 73 13.47 5.27 -0.76
C ILE A 73 12.77 4.20 -1.59
N GLU A 74 12.16 3.22 -0.94
CA GLU A 74 11.23 2.29 -1.60
C GLU A 74 10.02 3.07 -2.09
N ILE A 75 9.53 2.74 -3.28
CA ILE A 75 8.35 3.38 -3.86
C ILE A 75 7.30 2.32 -4.12
N GLY A 76 6.02 2.63 -3.89
CA GLY A 76 5.03 1.57 -4.05
C GLY A 76 3.60 2.02 -4.00
N THR A 77 2.72 1.02 -4.04
CA THR A 77 1.28 1.20 -3.94
C THR A 77 0.73 0.54 -2.68
N GLY A 78 -0.27 1.14 -2.08
CA GLY A 78 -0.91 0.59 -0.92
C GLY A 78 -2.44 0.79 -0.95
N VAL A 79 -3.14 0.15 -1.90
CA VAL A 79 -2.80 -0.87 -2.92
C VAL A 79 -3.50 -0.56 -4.25
N ILE A 80 -3.15 -1.26 -5.33
CA ILE A 80 -3.90 -1.27 -6.60
C ILE A 80 -5.06 -2.26 -6.49
N ASP A 81 -6.21 -1.91 -7.05
CA ASP A 81 -7.35 -2.80 -7.22
C ASP A 81 -7.22 -3.57 -8.52
N MET A 82 -6.92 -4.88 -8.42
CA MET A 82 -6.68 -5.74 -9.57
C MET A 82 -7.91 -5.97 -10.45
N ARG A 83 -9.11 -5.60 -10.01
CA ARG A 83 -10.31 -5.68 -10.85
C ARG A 83 -10.27 -4.69 -12.02
N TYR A 84 -9.57 -3.57 -11.85
CA TYR A 84 -9.46 -2.48 -12.84
C TYR A 84 -8.29 -2.63 -13.81
N GLU A 85 -7.33 -3.52 -13.52
CA GLU A 85 -6.07 -3.56 -14.24
C GLU A 85 -6.09 -4.54 -15.43
N ASN A 86 -5.50 -4.12 -16.55
CA ASN A 86 -5.05 -5.06 -17.56
C ASN A 86 -3.73 -5.69 -17.09
N PRO A 87 -3.69 -6.98 -16.74
CA PRO A 87 -2.51 -7.58 -16.12
C PRO A 87 -1.22 -7.49 -16.95
N LEU A 88 -1.32 -7.47 -18.28
CA LEU A 88 -0.14 -7.42 -19.15
C LEU A 88 0.39 -6.01 -19.29
N TYR A 89 -0.46 -5.00 -19.50
CA TYR A 89 -0.02 -3.60 -19.46
C TYR A 89 0.59 -3.24 -18.10
N MET A 90 -0.06 -3.67 -17.02
CA MET A 90 0.47 -3.47 -15.68
C MET A 90 1.85 -4.12 -15.48
N ALA A 91 2.11 -5.28 -16.09
CA ALA A 91 3.40 -5.96 -16.00
C ALA A 91 4.51 -5.17 -16.74
N GLU A 92 4.22 -4.61 -17.91
CA GLU A 92 5.16 -3.74 -18.63
C GLU A 92 5.47 -2.47 -17.85
N GLU A 93 4.46 -1.78 -17.35
CA GLU A 93 4.60 -0.54 -16.58
C GLU A 93 5.34 -0.77 -15.26
N ALA A 94 4.99 -1.83 -14.52
CA ALA A 94 5.65 -2.18 -13.27
C ALA A 94 7.13 -2.52 -13.48
N ALA A 95 7.45 -3.31 -14.51
CA ALA A 95 8.83 -3.64 -14.84
C ALA A 95 9.62 -2.40 -15.26
N ALA A 96 9.02 -1.50 -16.06
CA ALA A 96 9.67 -0.24 -16.46
C ALA A 96 9.98 0.65 -15.25
N VAL A 97 9.00 0.85 -14.34
CA VAL A 97 9.22 1.63 -13.10
C VAL A 97 10.28 0.98 -12.22
N ASP A 98 10.26 -0.34 -12.10
CA ASP A 98 11.23 -1.04 -11.27
C ASP A 98 12.66 -0.91 -11.80
N LEU A 99 12.85 -1.01 -13.11
CA LEU A 99 14.15 -0.79 -13.75
C LEU A 99 14.61 0.67 -13.60
N ILE A 100 13.74 1.66 -13.78
CA ILE A 100 14.05 3.09 -13.56
C ILE A 100 14.46 3.32 -12.10
N SER A 101 13.79 2.69 -11.16
CA SER A 101 14.08 2.84 -9.74
C SER A 101 15.32 2.06 -9.27
N GLY A 102 15.89 1.19 -10.10
CA GLY A 102 16.98 0.30 -9.69
C GLY A 102 16.54 -0.79 -8.70
N GLY A 103 15.31 -1.31 -8.84
CA GLY A 103 14.81 -2.41 -8.01
C GLY A 103 14.16 -1.97 -6.69
N ARG A 104 13.65 -0.74 -6.59
CA ARG A 104 13.02 -0.20 -5.36
C ARG A 104 11.49 -0.27 -5.34
N LEU A 105 10.85 -0.75 -6.41
CA LEU A 105 9.40 -0.85 -6.49
C LEU A 105 8.87 -1.94 -5.53
N GLN A 106 7.90 -1.56 -4.70
CA GLN A 106 7.15 -2.42 -3.78
C GLN A 106 5.68 -2.36 -4.21
N LEU A 107 5.21 -3.34 -5.00
CA LEU A 107 3.92 -3.25 -5.65
C LEU A 107 2.83 -3.95 -4.84
N GLY A 108 2.02 -3.17 -4.14
CA GLY A 108 0.86 -3.64 -3.40
C GLY A 108 -0.37 -3.74 -4.29
N VAL A 109 -1.01 -4.92 -4.28
CA VAL A 109 -2.23 -5.23 -5.02
C VAL A 109 -3.28 -5.85 -4.12
N SER A 110 -4.56 -5.79 -4.48
CA SER A 110 -5.63 -6.46 -3.75
C SER A 110 -6.88 -6.66 -4.62
N ARG A 111 -7.94 -7.18 -4.00
CA ARG A 111 -9.28 -7.16 -4.56
C ARG A 111 -9.88 -5.74 -4.65
N GLY A 112 -9.25 -4.75 -4.03
CA GLY A 112 -9.80 -3.42 -3.84
C GLY A 112 -10.65 -3.28 -2.57
N SER A 113 -11.08 -2.06 -2.34
CA SER A 113 -12.01 -1.68 -1.28
C SER A 113 -13.30 -1.16 -1.91
N PRO A 114 -14.36 -0.95 -1.11
CA PRO A 114 -15.56 -0.29 -1.58
C PRO A 114 -15.25 1.05 -2.25
N GLU A 115 -15.90 1.28 -3.37
CA GLU A 115 -15.72 2.46 -4.20
C GLU A 115 -16.98 3.32 -4.27
N SER A 116 -16.85 4.52 -4.80
CA SER A 116 -17.97 5.45 -4.99
C SER A 116 -18.91 5.04 -6.14
N VAL A 117 -18.52 4.05 -6.94
CA VAL A 117 -19.29 3.52 -8.07
C VAL A 117 -19.49 2.02 -7.94
N LEU A 118 -20.61 1.51 -8.46
CA LEU A 118 -20.88 0.08 -8.49
C LEU A 118 -20.25 -0.53 -9.75
N ALA A 119 -19.51 -1.64 -9.59
CA ALA A 119 -18.86 -2.37 -10.67
C ALA A 119 -18.07 -1.47 -11.65
N GLY A 120 -17.38 -0.47 -11.15
CA GLY A 120 -16.66 0.52 -11.98
C GLY A 120 -15.63 -0.10 -12.93
N TYR A 121 -15.10 -1.28 -12.60
CA TYR A 121 -14.18 -2.04 -13.46
C TYR A 121 -14.81 -2.47 -14.80
N GLU A 122 -16.14 -2.56 -14.91
CA GLU A 122 -16.81 -2.82 -16.19
C GLU A 122 -16.61 -1.69 -17.19
N ALA A 123 -16.53 -0.45 -16.73
CA ALA A 123 -16.22 0.71 -17.58
C ALA A 123 -14.80 0.64 -18.16
N PHE A 124 -13.88 -0.07 -17.53
CA PHE A 124 -12.54 -0.38 -18.02
C PHE A 124 -12.50 -1.62 -18.95
N GLY A 125 -13.65 -2.24 -19.21
CA GLY A 125 -13.77 -3.41 -20.09
C GLY A 125 -13.49 -4.75 -19.37
N HIS A 126 -13.44 -4.75 -18.05
CA HIS A 126 -13.23 -5.98 -17.27
C HIS A 126 -14.57 -6.53 -16.82
N VAL A 127 -14.87 -7.76 -17.20
CA VAL A 127 -16.13 -8.44 -16.90
C VAL A 127 -15.84 -9.74 -16.15
N GLN A 128 -16.64 -10.00 -15.14
CA GLN A 128 -16.63 -11.28 -14.43
C GLN A 128 -17.10 -12.41 -15.34
N ALA A 129 -16.50 -13.58 -15.22
CA ALA A 129 -17.05 -14.78 -15.82
C ALA A 129 -18.34 -15.22 -15.09
N GLU A 130 -19.13 -16.06 -15.71
CA GLU A 130 -20.35 -16.58 -15.09
C GLU A 130 -20.02 -17.29 -13.75
N GLY A 131 -20.62 -16.81 -12.66
CA GLY A 131 -20.38 -17.33 -11.30
C GLY A 131 -19.09 -16.86 -10.65
N GLU A 132 -18.29 -16.00 -11.30
CA GLU A 132 -17.08 -15.42 -10.74
C GLU A 132 -17.43 -14.28 -9.76
N SER A 133 -16.81 -14.27 -8.59
CA SER A 133 -16.91 -13.16 -7.64
C SER A 133 -15.86 -12.07 -7.94
N ASP A 134 -16.04 -10.87 -7.36
CA ASP A 134 -15.03 -9.78 -7.36
C ASP A 134 -13.64 -10.26 -6.91
N ALA A 135 -13.62 -11.15 -5.91
CA ALA A 135 -12.38 -11.70 -5.40
C ALA A 135 -11.70 -12.65 -6.42
N ASP A 136 -12.49 -13.42 -7.16
CA ASP A 136 -11.97 -14.34 -8.16
C ASP A 136 -11.44 -13.58 -9.38
N LEU A 137 -12.14 -12.53 -9.83
CA LEU A 137 -11.65 -11.62 -10.89
C LEU A 137 -10.29 -11.01 -10.50
N ALA A 138 -10.18 -10.46 -9.31
CA ALA A 138 -8.93 -9.86 -8.83
C ALA A 138 -7.80 -10.89 -8.72
N ARG A 139 -8.08 -12.11 -8.24
CA ARG A 139 -7.09 -13.20 -8.17
C ARG A 139 -6.64 -13.65 -9.55
N ARG A 140 -7.56 -13.81 -10.49
CA ARG A 140 -7.26 -14.18 -11.89
C ARG A 140 -6.36 -13.15 -12.56
N HIS A 141 -6.64 -11.85 -12.36
CA HIS A 141 -5.78 -10.78 -12.87
C HIS A 141 -4.41 -10.78 -12.18
N THR A 142 -4.37 -11.03 -10.87
CA THR A 142 -3.11 -11.12 -10.11
C THR A 142 -2.25 -12.30 -10.58
N GLU A 143 -2.83 -13.46 -10.79
CA GLU A 143 -2.11 -14.65 -11.32
C GLU A 143 -1.53 -14.38 -12.71
N ARG A 144 -2.31 -13.77 -13.60
CA ARG A 144 -1.87 -13.44 -14.95
C ARG A 144 -0.74 -12.39 -14.93
N PHE A 145 -0.86 -11.38 -14.07
CA PHE A 145 0.21 -10.39 -13.84
C PHE A 145 1.49 -11.05 -13.33
N ARG A 146 1.38 -11.90 -12.30
CA ARG A 146 2.55 -12.60 -11.73
C ARG A 146 3.21 -13.55 -12.73
N THR A 147 2.42 -14.23 -13.56
CA THR A 147 2.95 -15.03 -14.66
C THR A 147 3.71 -14.16 -15.67
N ALA A 148 3.21 -12.98 -15.99
CA ALA A 148 3.87 -12.06 -16.92
C ALA A 148 5.23 -11.57 -16.40
N ILE A 149 5.29 -11.11 -15.14
CA ILE A 149 6.54 -10.61 -14.54
C ILE A 149 7.56 -11.71 -14.19
N SER A 150 7.16 -12.99 -14.20
CA SER A 150 8.08 -14.11 -13.99
C SER A 150 8.96 -14.44 -15.20
N GLY A 151 8.69 -13.83 -16.36
CA GLY A 151 9.37 -14.13 -17.61
C GLY A 151 8.84 -15.37 -18.33
N ALA A 152 7.68 -15.88 -17.92
CA ALA A 152 7.03 -16.97 -18.66
C ALA A 152 6.64 -16.53 -20.08
N GLY A 153 6.78 -17.42 -21.06
CA GLY A 153 6.34 -17.16 -22.42
C GLY A 153 4.80 -17.09 -22.51
N LEU A 154 4.27 -16.01 -23.07
CA LEU A 154 2.84 -15.70 -23.09
C LEU A 154 2.23 -15.65 -24.48
N ALA A 155 3.01 -15.30 -25.49
CA ALA A 155 2.56 -15.15 -26.85
C ALA A 155 3.46 -15.94 -27.81
N ARG A 156 2.87 -16.46 -28.89
CA ARG A 156 3.63 -17.19 -29.90
C ARG A 156 4.51 -16.23 -30.69
N GLY A 157 5.80 -16.53 -30.78
CA GLY A 157 6.75 -15.79 -31.60
C GLY A 157 6.36 -15.81 -33.10
N ASN A 158 6.66 -14.73 -33.80
CA ASN A 158 6.53 -14.67 -35.25
C ASN A 158 7.87 -15.06 -35.90
N PRO A 159 7.96 -16.25 -36.52
CA PRO A 159 9.23 -16.74 -37.08
C PRO A 159 9.85 -15.82 -38.15
N GLN A 160 9.03 -15.03 -38.83
CA GLN A 160 9.48 -14.08 -39.84
C GLN A 160 10.18 -12.85 -39.25
N VAL A 161 9.97 -12.57 -37.97
CA VAL A 161 10.54 -11.41 -37.27
C VAL A 161 11.61 -11.84 -36.26
N SER A 162 11.30 -12.84 -35.43
CA SER A 162 12.17 -13.29 -34.34
C SER A 162 13.03 -14.51 -34.70
N GLY A 163 12.71 -15.20 -35.79
CA GLY A 163 13.35 -16.48 -36.16
C GLY A 163 12.90 -17.66 -35.29
N ASP A 164 12.04 -17.46 -34.31
CA ASP A 164 11.53 -18.46 -33.37
C ASP A 164 9.99 -18.52 -33.42
N SER A 165 9.44 -19.74 -33.26
CA SER A 165 8.01 -20.02 -33.17
C SER A 165 7.56 -20.40 -31.76
N GLY A 166 8.46 -20.39 -30.76
CA GLY A 166 8.16 -20.66 -29.35
C GLY A 166 7.33 -19.57 -28.68
N LEU A 167 7.04 -19.77 -27.41
CA LEU A 167 6.38 -18.74 -26.62
C LEU A 167 7.41 -17.70 -26.17
N VAL A 168 7.12 -16.43 -26.39
CA VAL A 168 7.95 -15.30 -25.99
C VAL A 168 7.40 -14.64 -24.73
N PRO A 169 8.27 -14.22 -23.79
CA PRO A 169 7.88 -13.48 -22.61
C PRO A 169 7.55 -12.03 -22.95
N LEU A 170 6.82 -11.40 -22.05
CA LEU A 170 6.57 -9.95 -22.08
C LEU A 170 7.87 -9.20 -21.75
N GLN A 171 8.06 -8.03 -22.34
CA GLN A 171 9.20 -7.13 -22.09
C GLN A 171 8.72 -5.71 -21.77
N PRO A 172 9.48 -4.92 -20.94
CA PRO A 172 10.72 -5.33 -20.27
C PRO A 172 10.48 -6.30 -19.12
N LEU A 173 11.53 -6.99 -18.68
CA LEU A 173 11.51 -7.82 -17.47
C LEU A 173 12.40 -7.19 -16.40
N SER A 174 11.92 -7.14 -15.16
CA SER A 174 12.73 -6.87 -13.98
C SER A 174 12.85 -8.14 -13.12
N PRO A 175 14.04 -8.79 -13.09
CA PRO A 175 14.19 -10.15 -12.57
C PRO A 175 13.81 -10.31 -11.08
N THR A 176 13.97 -9.25 -10.28
CA THR A 176 13.71 -9.29 -8.84
C THR A 176 12.33 -8.73 -8.44
N LEU A 177 11.56 -8.19 -9.37
CA LEU A 177 10.23 -7.67 -9.11
C LEU A 177 9.25 -8.70 -8.52
N PRO A 178 9.26 -9.98 -8.94
CA PRO A 178 8.36 -11.00 -8.38
C PRO A 178 8.43 -11.15 -6.85
N GLU A 179 9.57 -10.87 -6.22
CA GLU A 179 9.76 -10.95 -4.77
C GLU A 179 9.19 -9.74 -4.00
N ARG A 180 8.78 -8.68 -4.73
CA ARG A 180 8.32 -7.40 -4.17
C ARG A 180 6.86 -7.10 -4.46
N ILE A 181 6.09 -8.15 -4.72
CA ILE A 181 4.64 -8.08 -4.84
C ILE A 181 4.03 -8.29 -3.45
N TRP A 182 3.10 -7.42 -3.09
CA TRP A 182 2.42 -7.43 -1.81
C TRP A 182 0.92 -7.61 -2.02
N TRP A 183 0.28 -8.37 -1.11
CA TRP A 183 -1.17 -8.50 -1.10
C TRP A 183 -1.79 -7.71 0.06
N GLY A 184 -2.72 -6.82 -0.27
CA GLY A 184 -3.55 -6.12 0.71
C GLY A 184 -4.65 -7.04 1.24
N ALA A 185 -4.58 -7.38 2.53
CA ALA A 185 -5.53 -8.29 3.16
C ALA A 185 -6.36 -7.59 4.24
N GLY A 186 -7.69 -7.70 4.15
CA GLY A 186 -8.65 -7.21 5.14
C GLY A 186 -9.18 -8.31 6.07
N ASN A 187 -8.74 -9.57 5.93
CA ASN A 187 -9.13 -10.68 6.79
C ASN A 187 -8.06 -11.78 6.83
N ARG A 188 -8.16 -12.69 7.80
CA ARG A 188 -7.20 -13.78 8.05
C ARG A 188 -7.10 -14.77 6.88
N ALA A 189 -8.23 -15.10 6.23
CA ALA A 189 -8.24 -16.01 5.09
C ALA A 189 -7.46 -15.45 3.89
N SER A 190 -7.63 -14.15 3.61
CA SER A 190 -6.91 -13.45 2.55
C SER A 190 -5.41 -13.34 2.83
N ALA A 191 -5.01 -13.13 4.09
CA ALA A 191 -3.61 -13.11 4.48
C ALA A 191 -2.94 -14.50 4.36
N ARG A 192 -3.61 -15.57 4.79
CA ARG A 192 -3.12 -16.95 4.59
C ARG A 192 -2.94 -17.27 3.10
N TRP A 193 -3.89 -16.87 2.27
CA TRP A 193 -3.79 -17.04 0.82
C TRP A 193 -2.55 -16.30 0.26
N ALA A 194 -2.29 -15.07 0.69
CA ALA A 194 -1.08 -14.33 0.29
C ALA A 194 0.20 -15.09 0.63
N GLY A 195 0.28 -15.66 1.85
CA GLY A 195 1.40 -16.49 2.28
C GLY A 195 1.57 -17.76 1.43
N GLN A 196 0.48 -18.45 1.12
CA GLN A 196 0.51 -19.62 0.22
C GLN A 196 1.02 -19.26 -1.18
N GLN A 197 0.67 -18.07 -1.67
CA GLN A 197 1.09 -17.58 -2.99
C GLN A 197 2.50 -16.99 -3.04
N GLY A 198 3.21 -16.82 -1.92
CA GLY A 198 4.54 -16.20 -1.88
C GLY A 198 4.52 -14.68 -2.17
N MET A 199 3.43 -14.00 -1.80
CA MET A 199 3.34 -12.53 -1.83
C MET A 199 3.53 -11.96 -0.43
N ASN A 200 4.22 -10.83 -0.31
CA ASN A 200 4.33 -10.11 0.95
C ASN A 200 2.95 -9.63 1.45
N LEU A 201 2.81 -9.33 2.73
CA LEU A 201 1.54 -8.93 3.33
C LEU A 201 1.47 -7.43 3.63
N MET A 202 0.45 -6.76 3.09
CA MET A 202 -0.02 -5.46 3.60
C MET A 202 -1.31 -5.69 4.41
N SER A 203 -1.21 -5.61 5.74
CA SER A 203 -2.39 -5.65 6.58
C SER A 203 -3.11 -4.31 6.54
N SER A 204 -4.38 -4.34 6.16
CA SER A 204 -5.18 -3.16 5.83
C SER A 204 -5.41 -2.23 7.03
N THR A 205 -5.71 -0.96 6.75
CA THR A 205 -6.20 0.02 7.75
C THR A 205 -7.61 -0.30 8.27
N LEU A 206 -8.29 -1.21 7.61
CA LEU A 206 -9.59 -1.75 8.01
C LEU A 206 -9.59 -3.28 7.91
N LEU A 207 -10.31 -3.93 8.79
CA LEU A 207 -10.57 -5.36 8.75
C LEU A 207 -12.06 -5.60 8.56
N THR A 208 -12.39 -6.60 7.74
CA THR A 208 -13.78 -7.02 7.47
C THR A 208 -14.23 -8.15 8.38
N GLU A 209 -13.51 -8.39 9.46
CA GLU A 209 -13.84 -9.37 10.50
C GLU A 209 -14.15 -8.60 11.81
N ASP A 210 -15.28 -8.92 12.42
CA ASP A 210 -15.62 -8.46 13.78
C ASP A 210 -15.74 -9.67 14.70
N THR A 211 -14.69 -9.90 15.47
CA THR A 211 -14.58 -11.00 16.44
C THR A 211 -14.64 -10.52 17.89
N GLY A 212 -14.81 -9.19 18.11
CA GLY A 212 -14.70 -8.58 19.44
C GLY A 212 -13.26 -8.40 19.94
N VAL A 213 -12.26 -8.93 19.22
CA VAL A 213 -10.83 -8.77 19.54
C VAL A 213 -10.37 -7.37 19.14
N PRO A 214 -9.49 -6.69 19.89
CA PRO A 214 -8.89 -5.40 19.49
C PRO A 214 -8.26 -5.46 18.09
N PHE A 215 -8.27 -4.32 17.40
CA PHE A 215 -7.82 -4.25 16.00
C PHE A 215 -6.37 -4.71 15.80
N ASP A 216 -5.47 -4.27 16.67
CA ASP A 216 -4.05 -4.61 16.62
C ASP A 216 -3.79 -6.09 16.93
N GLU A 217 -4.52 -6.68 17.88
CA GLU A 217 -4.45 -8.11 18.18
C GLU A 217 -4.97 -8.95 17.01
N LEU A 218 -6.09 -8.57 16.41
CA LEU A 218 -6.66 -9.24 15.24
C LEU A 218 -5.71 -9.19 14.03
N GLN A 219 -5.01 -8.06 13.85
CA GLN A 219 -3.96 -7.97 12.83
C GLN A 219 -2.74 -8.82 13.17
N ALA A 220 -2.34 -8.91 14.43
CA ALA A 220 -1.26 -9.79 14.85
C ALA A 220 -1.58 -11.27 14.59
N GLU A 221 -2.83 -11.70 14.83
CA GLU A 221 -3.31 -13.05 14.46
C GLU A 221 -3.27 -13.25 12.93
N GLN A 222 -3.67 -12.24 12.16
CA GLN A 222 -3.59 -12.26 10.70
C GLN A 222 -2.16 -12.45 10.22
N ILE A 223 -1.20 -11.73 10.81
CA ILE A 223 0.23 -11.83 10.50
C ILE A 223 0.80 -13.21 10.86
N ALA A 224 0.42 -13.75 12.02
CA ALA A 224 0.84 -15.08 12.44
C ALA A 224 0.37 -16.15 11.45
N GLY A 225 -0.92 -16.13 11.09
CA GLY A 225 -1.48 -17.05 10.11
C GLY A 225 -0.89 -16.92 8.69
N PHE A 226 -0.49 -15.72 8.30
CA PHE A 226 0.26 -15.48 7.07
C PHE A 226 1.64 -16.14 7.11
N ARG A 227 2.41 -15.93 8.20
CA ARG A 227 3.75 -16.49 8.34
C ARG A 227 3.74 -18.02 8.42
N GLU A 228 2.75 -18.60 9.08
CA GLU A 228 2.54 -20.06 9.09
C GLU A 228 2.30 -20.60 7.67
N ALA A 229 1.41 -19.95 6.91
CA ALA A 229 1.11 -20.35 5.55
C ALA A 229 2.31 -20.20 4.61
N TRP A 230 3.09 -19.14 4.79
CA TRP A 230 4.35 -18.93 4.05
C TRP A 230 5.37 -20.04 4.32
N ALA A 231 5.60 -20.36 5.60
CA ALA A 231 6.53 -21.40 5.99
C ALA A 231 6.11 -22.78 5.46
N ALA A 232 4.80 -23.09 5.53
CA ALA A 232 4.25 -24.34 5.01
C ALA A 232 4.37 -24.46 3.48
N ALA A 233 4.34 -23.35 2.75
CA ALA A 233 4.50 -23.34 1.30
C ALA A 233 5.95 -23.47 0.82
N GLY A 234 6.95 -23.23 1.69
CA GLY A 234 8.37 -23.44 1.40
C GLY A 234 8.98 -22.46 0.40
N HIS A 235 8.52 -21.20 0.39
CA HIS A 235 9.09 -20.16 -0.47
C HIS A 235 10.56 -19.86 -0.14
N ALA A 236 11.37 -19.58 -1.18
CA ALA A 236 12.83 -19.42 -1.04
C ALA A 236 13.26 -18.09 -0.38
N HIS A 237 12.45 -17.03 -0.50
CA HIS A 237 12.75 -15.72 0.07
C HIS A 237 12.00 -15.49 1.38
N ALA A 238 12.49 -14.56 2.20
CA ALA A 238 11.85 -14.20 3.46
C ALA A 238 10.62 -13.29 3.21
N PRO A 239 9.48 -13.55 3.89
CA PRO A 239 8.31 -12.70 3.76
C PRO A 239 8.52 -11.34 4.45
N ARG A 240 7.88 -10.32 3.91
CA ARG A 240 7.76 -9.01 4.56
C ARG A 240 6.30 -8.72 4.89
N VAL A 241 6.10 -8.02 6.01
CA VAL A 241 4.77 -7.61 6.50
C VAL A 241 4.76 -6.13 6.77
N SER A 242 3.75 -5.43 6.29
CA SER A 242 3.47 -4.05 6.66
C SER A 242 2.13 -3.90 7.34
N VAL A 243 2.05 -2.95 8.26
CA VAL A 243 0.81 -2.46 8.87
C VAL A 243 0.70 -0.96 8.67
N SER A 244 -0.51 -0.46 8.45
CA SER A 244 -0.76 0.98 8.31
C SER A 244 -1.31 1.56 9.60
N ARG A 245 -0.80 2.75 10.01
CA ARG A 245 -1.24 3.48 11.21
C ARG A 245 -1.39 4.96 10.91
N SER A 246 -2.41 5.57 11.49
CA SER A 246 -2.52 7.03 11.58
C SER A 246 -1.71 7.48 12.79
N ILE A 247 -0.50 8.01 12.56
CA ILE A 247 0.40 8.47 13.62
C ILE A 247 0.64 9.96 13.43
N ILE A 248 0.18 10.77 14.39
CA ILE A 248 0.24 12.24 14.34
C ILE A 248 0.94 12.76 15.58
N PRO A 249 2.25 12.98 15.55
CA PRO A 249 2.97 13.68 16.63
C PRO A 249 2.50 15.13 16.75
N LEU A 250 2.17 15.56 17.97
CA LEU A 250 1.82 16.94 18.27
C LEU A 250 3.11 17.72 18.60
N ILE A 251 3.82 18.13 17.55
CA ILE A 251 5.16 18.73 17.65
C ILE A 251 5.17 20.27 17.70
N ASP A 252 4.10 20.88 17.17
CA ASP A 252 3.98 22.34 17.04
C ASP A 252 2.52 22.81 17.20
N ASP A 253 2.31 24.12 17.17
CA ASP A 253 0.97 24.70 17.30
C ASP A 253 0.08 24.37 16.12
N GLU A 254 0.64 24.15 14.92
CA GLU A 254 -0.12 23.76 13.75
C GLU A 254 -0.69 22.34 13.91
N SER A 255 0.11 21.37 14.33
CA SER A 255 -0.32 20.00 14.61
C SER A 255 -1.34 19.93 15.76
N ARG A 256 -1.14 20.72 16.83
CA ARG A 256 -2.11 20.84 17.93
C ARG A 256 -3.44 21.45 17.48
N ARG A 257 -3.40 22.47 16.62
CA ARG A 257 -4.58 23.12 16.07
C ARG A 257 -5.44 22.17 15.22
N TYR A 258 -4.83 21.36 14.37
CA TYR A 258 -5.55 20.45 13.48
C TYR A 258 -6.00 19.16 14.18
N PHE A 259 -5.19 18.63 15.09
CA PHE A 259 -5.39 17.29 15.63
C PHE A 259 -5.57 17.23 17.16
N GLY A 260 -5.28 18.28 17.91
CA GLY A 260 -5.35 18.26 19.37
C GLY A 260 -6.71 17.85 19.94
N LEU A 261 -7.82 18.31 19.34
CA LEU A 261 -9.17 17.92 19.75
C LEU A 261 -9.53 16.48 19.33
N ARG A 262 -8.92 15.95 18.30
CA ARG A 262 -9.13 14.58 17.82
C ARG A 262 -8.42 13.53 18.65
N ALA A 263 -7.40 13.91 19.40
CA ALA A 263 -6.59 12.98 20.19
C ALA A 263 -7.40 12.11 21.16
N GLN A 264 -8.52 12.61 21.68
CA GLN A 264 -9.43 11.85 22.54
C GLN A 264 -10.53 11.10 21.75
N ALA A 265 -11.05 11.71 20.69
CA ALA A 265 -12.14 11.15 19.90
C ALA A 265 -11.69 9.92 19.09
N ASP A 266 -10.48 9.99 18.50
CA ASP A 266 -9.94 8.96 17.64
C ASP A 266 -9.05 7.92 18.37
N ALA A 267 -9.04 7.96 19.72
CA ALA A 267 -8.20 7.08 20.57
C ALA A 267 -8.71 5.64 20.69
N ARG A 268 -9.80 5.29 20.02
CA ARG A 268 -10.40 3.95 20.07
C ARG A 268 -10.62 3.43 18.66
N ASP A 269 -10.59 2.10 18.53
CA ASP A 269 -11.03 1.44 17.31
C ASP A 269 -12.47 1.80 16.99
N GLN A 270 -12.73 2.01 15.70
CA GLN A 270 -14.05 2.36 15.20
C GLN A 270 -14.67 1.17 14.47
N VAL A 271 -15.97 0.97 14.64
CA VAL A 271 -16.73 -0.03 13.92
C VAL A 271 -17.69 0.69 12.97
N GLY A 272 -17.70 0.28 11.73
CA GLY A 272 -18.57 0.82 10.68
C GLY A 272 -19.10 -0.28 9.78
N TYR A 273 -19.95 0.10 8.83
CA TYR A 273 -20.43 -0.79 7.78
C TYR A 273 -19.81 -0.42 6.44
N LEU A 274 -19.33 -1.44 5.73
CA LEU A 274 -18.77 -1.32 4.39
C LEU A 274 -19.34 -2.46 3.53
N ASP A 275 -19.92 -2.15 2.37
CA ASP A 275 -20.56 -3.11 1.47
C ASP A 275 -21.56 -4.05 2.17
N GLY A 276 -22.33 -3.52 3.13
CA GLY A 276 -23.28 -4.30 3.89
C GLY A 276 -22.67 -5.24 4.94
N GLY A 277 -21.33 -5.24 5.10
CA GLY A 277 -20.59 -6.00 6.11
C GLY A 277 -20.01 -5.10 7.20
N LEU A 278 -19.77 -5.68 8.38
CA LEU A 278 -19.06 -5.00 9.45
C LEU A 278 -17.59 -4.78 9.06
N ALA A 279 -17.10 -3.57 9.30
CA ALA A 279 -15.69 -3.22 9.14
C ALA A 279 -15.17 -2.59 10.42
N ARG A 280 -13.98 -3.00 10.84
CA ARG A 280 -13.28 -2.43 11.99
C ARG A 280 -12.11 -1.60 11.50
N PHE A 281 -12.00 -0.38 12.00
CA PHE A 281 -10.92 0.56 11.71
C PHE A 281 -10.06 0.73 12.93
N GLY A 282 -8.75 0.69 12.75
CA GLY A 282 -7.80 0.94 13.82
C GLY A 282 -7.85 2.40 14.31
N ARG A 283 -7.56 2.58 15.58
CA ARG A 283 -7.47 3.91 16.20
C ARG A 283 -6.37 4.76 15.57
N SER A 284 -6.48 6.08 15.76
CA SER A 284 -5.40 7.02 15.46
C SER A 284 -4.52 7.24 16.70
N TYR A 285 -3.22 7.31 16.48
CA TYR A 285 -2.20 7.61 17.48
C TYR A 285 -1.87 9.11 17.38
N ILE A 286 -2.47 9.93 18.25
CA ILE A 286 -2.34 11.39 18.25
C ILE A 286 -1.85 11.85 19.63
N GLY A 287 -0.68 12.46 19.71
CA GLY A 287 -0.12 12.90 21.00
C GLY A 287 1.33 13.37 20.91
N GLU A 288 1.87 13.73 22.07
CA GLU A 288 3.29 14.05 22.20
C GLU A 288 4.17 12.83 21.85
N PRO A 289 5.35 13.00 21.23
CA PRO A 289 6.19 11.89 20.76
C PRO A 289 6.46 10.80 21.82
N GLY A 290 6.81 11.18 23.05
CA GLY A 290 7.07 10.23 24.12
C GLY A 290 5.88 9.33 24.46
N ARG A 291 4.67 9.90 24.47
CA ARG A 291 3.43 9.14 24.68
C ARG A 291 3.17 8.17 23.51
N LEU A 292 3.42 8.63 22.28
CA LEU A 292 3.23 7.79 21.09
C LEU A 292 4.16 6.59 21.09
N VAL A 293 5.39 6.72 21.56
CA VAL A 293 6.33 5.61 21.76
C VAL A 293 5.71 4.55 22.68
N GLU A 294 5.19 4.96 23.85
CA GLU A 294 4.58 4.05 24.79
C GLU A 294 3.32 3.35 24.23
N GLU A 295 2.50 4.07 23.49
CA GLU A 295 1.29 3.51 22.90
C GLU A 295 1.59 2.54 21.75
N LEU A 296 2.53 2.88 20.88
CA LEU A 296 2.92 2.06 19.74
C LEU A 296 3.72 0.81 20.17
N SER A 297 4.46 0.88 21.25
CA SER A 297 5.16 -0.31 21.80
C SER A 297 4.20 -1.39 22.32
N ARG A 298 2.95 -1.03 22.60
CA ARG A 298 1.89 -1.96 23.03
C ARG A 298 1.03 -2.46 21.87
N ASP A 299 1.20 -1.93 20.67
CA ASP A 299 0.45 -2.36 19.47
C ASP A 299 1.03 -3.70 18.96
N ALA A 300 0.26 -4.77 19.15
CA ALA A 300 0.70 -6.13 18.83
C ALA A 300 1.01 -6.31 17.33
N ALA A 301 0.29 -5.64 16.45
CA ALA A 301 0.53 -5.72 15.01
C ALA A 301 1.75 -4.89 14.59
N VAL A 302 1.98 -3.73 15.18
CA VAL A 302 3.22 -2.96 15.00
C VAL A 302 4.41 -3.79 15.48
N ALA A 303 4.31 -4.46 16.62
CA ALA A 303 5.36 -5.37 17.10
C ALA A 303 5.67 -6.50 16.12
N ALA A 304 4.63 -7.09 15.51
CA ALA A 304 4.74 -8.20 14.56
C ALA A 304 5.20 -7.80 13.15
N ALA A 305 5.03 -6.54 12.72
CA ALA A 305 5.31 -6.09 11.36
C ALA A 305 6.80 -5.76 11.12
N ASP A 306 7.24 -5.83 9.87
CA ASP A 306 8.57 -5.41 9.42
C ASP A 306 8.59 -3.93 9.00
N THR A 307 7.44 -3.42 8.53
CA THR A 307 7.27 -2.06 8.04
C THR A 307 6.02 -1.43 8.63
N VAL A 308 6.13 -0.20 9.12
CA VAL A 308 4.98 0.63 9.52
C VAL A 308 4.75 1.70 8.47
N LEU A 309 3.58 1.69 7.85
CA LEU A 309 3.14 2.71 6.89
C LEU A 309 2.32 3.77 7.62
N VAL A 310 2.86 4.97 7.72
CA VAL A 310 2.20 6.12 8.34
C VAL A 310 1.24 6.76 7.35
N THR A 311 -0.05 6.77 7.65
CA THR A 311 -1.01 7.51 6.82
C THR A 311 -0.83 9.01 7.02
N VAL A 312 -0.50 9.72 5.94
CA VAL A 312 -0.24 11.15 5.99
C VAL A 312 -1.46 11.99 5.59
N PRO A 313 -1.76 13.10 6.30
CA PRO A 313 -2.79 14.05 5.92
C PRO A 313 -2.31 14.92 4.74
N ASN A 314 -2.27 14.35 3.53
CA ASN A 314 -1.68 14.99 2.36
C ASN A 314 -2.27 16.37 2.05
N GLN A 315 -3.53 16.65 2.40
CA GLN A 315 -4.20 17.93 2.21
C GLN A 315 -3.55 19.10 3.00
N LEU A 316 -2.74 18.79 4.01
CA LEU A 316 -1.97 19.81 4.75
C LEU A 316 -0.65 20.19 4.07
N GLY A 317 -0.36 19.61 2.90
CA GLY A 317 0.77 19.96 2.05
C GLY A 317 2.10 19.32 2.47
N VAL A 318 3.13 19.56 1.66
CA VAL A 318 4.45 18.91 1.80
C VAL A 318 5.11 19.27 3.12
N ASP A 319 5.25 20.56 3.45
CA ASP A 319 5.97 21.01 4.64
C ASP A 319 5.44 20.44 5.95
N PHE A 320 4.11 20.35 6.09
CA PHE A 320 3.49 19.75 7.27
C PHE A 320 3.84 18.26 7.37
N ASN A 321 3.70 17.53 6.26
CA ASN A 321 3.94 16.10 6.23
C ASN A 321 5.43 15.75 6.40
N VAL A 322 6.34 16.57 5.90
CA VAL A 322 7.80 16.40 6.12
C VAL A 322 8.13 16.53 7.61
N ARG A 323 7.66 17.58 8.30
CA ARG A 323 7.90 17.73 9.75
C ARG A 323 7.32 16.56 10.56
N LEU A 324 6.13 16.08 10.17
CA LEU A 324 5.52 14.91 10.78
C LEU A 324 6.39 13.67 10.60
N LEU A 325 6.84 13.39 9.38
CA LEU A 325 7.68 12.24 9.05
C LEU A 325 9.07 12.32 9.69
N GLU A 326 9.66 13.52 9.74
CA GLU A 326 10.93 13.77 10.44
C GLU A 326 10.84 13.44 11.94
N SER A 327 9.79 13.90 12.62
CA SER A 327 9.56 13.55 14.03
C SER A 327 9.37 12.04 14.21
N ILE A 328 8.61 11.37 13.36
CA ILE A 328 8.42 9.93 13.44
C ILE A 328 9.74 9.19 13.23
N SER A 329 10.53 9.58 12.23
CA SER A 329 11.81 8.95 11.92
C SER A 329 12.84 9.15 13.02
N ARG A 330 12.88 10.33 13.63
CA ARG A 330 13.86 10.70 14.66
C ARG A 330 13.44 10.22 16.06
N ASP A 331 12.17 10.44 16.44
CA ASP A 331 11.73 10.33 17.83
C ASP A 331 11.02 8.98 18.13
N LEU A 332 10.30 8.39 17.15
CA LEU A 332 9.52 7.18 17.36
C LEU A 332 10.23 5.91 16.89
N ARG A 333 10.82 5.97 15.68
CA ARG A 333 11.44 4.80 15.02
C ARG A 333 12.46 4.04 15.90
N PRO A 334 13.37 4.69 16.67
CA PRO A 334 14.33 3.96 17.49
C PRO A 334 13.68 3.00 18.46
N SER A 335 12.53 3.36 19.02
CA SER A 335 11.80 2.59 20.03
C SER A 335 10.84 1.54 19.44
N LEU A 336 10.57 1.56 18.13
CA LEU A 336 9.69 0.58 17.47
C LEU A 336 10.42 -0.72 17.08
N GLY A 337 11.70 -0.81 17.27
CA GLY A 337 12.56 -1.92 16.84
C GLY A 337 13.21 -2.72 17.96
N GLU A 338 12.92 -2.36 19.19
CA GLU A 338 13.25 -3.12 20.38
C GLU A 338 12.07 -4.04 20.74
#